data_70098dc258e99fce751351998787a781
#
_entry.id   70098dc258e99fce751351998787a781
#
_cell.length_a   1.000
_cell.length_b   1.000
_cell.length_c   1.000
_cell.angle_alpha   90.00
_cell.angle_beta   90.00
_cell.angle_gamma   90.00
#
_symmetry.space_group_name_H-M   'P 1'
#
loop_
_entity.id
_entity.type
_entity.pdbx_description
1 polymer ?
#
loop_
_entity_poly.entity_id
_entity_poly.type
_entity_poly.pdbx_seq_one_letter_code
_entity_poly.pdbx_strand_id
1 'polypeptide(L)'
;MKGLALCLVLSMATTMAFAAGGAEAAPASPAKSWDFAKETPLADVRIRQALAYAIDMKTITETLFEGLASPARSMTNVGAWQSPKLTEYAYNPQKAKELLAAVQWPADYVLDVVTYYADQQTADFLTTVQDYLSKVGVQMKWRLLEGDLAAQLWVAPADMVNGPSVVKWDLAYAAVAASAESEFYVRYGSTAPNNSHTPKDEVMDKLLEGLNVVDVNTQIKAMHAVQERLNEKLYSIPLYHQIAFIYVGNLLDIKGTVHGNDQFSYEKNILNWEIKRADGTMYTNTGPKEFWEAPITNPGLYAYQEYLFDKLINADASLTPTTGMLAKSYTVSPDGLKFVFDLKTDVKWHDGKPFTAEDVKFTIEFMARTNSFAAVNYKSIVGAEDYVAKKADGISGIVIDGNKVTVTFAKVNPNASLVFSQWPMLPRHLLKDSDPMTTQTDQFWQKPIGTGPFKAGEFVRNNYAVLERFDGYYRKGTGNIQKIFMSASGDNDPNLMVNAEAGKIDYAWSKSTADAKAIGKLPNFTVTKAPIRYTRFFHINQFPHMPNVK
;
A
#
# COMPACT_ATOMS: atom_id res chain seq x y z
N MET A 1 43.44 -39.32 -62.65
CA MET A 1 44.86 -39.01 -62.93
C MET A 1 45.41 -38.22 -61.75
N LYS A 2 46.47 -38.75 -61.12
CA LYS A 2 47.53 -38.09 -60.31
C LYS A 2 47.07 -37.40 -59.04
N GLY A 3 47.58 -37.61 -57.83
CA GLY A 3 48.72 -38.49 -57.45
C GLY A 3 48.87 -38.37 -55.91
N LEU A 4 49.13 -39.47 -55.28
CA LEU A 4 49.53 -39.58 -53.86
C LEU A 4 50.86 -38.85 -53.63
N ALA A 5 51.01 -38.19 -52.49
CA ALA A 5 52.30 -37.95 -51.90
C ALA A 5 52.17 -38.20 -50.35
N LEU A 6 52.74 -39.29 -49.92
CA LEU A 6 52.94 -39.75 -48.60
C LEU A 6 54.21 -39.08 -48.03
N CYS A 7 54.11 -38.28 -46.98
CA CYS A 7 55.27 -37.85 -46.19
C CYS A 7 55.18 -38.44 -44.78
N LEU A 8 56.04 -39.40 -44.52
CA LEU A 8 56.43 -39.90 -43.24
C LEU A 8 57.23 -38.82 -42.49
N VAL A 9 56.78 -38.41 -41.30
CA VAL A 9 57.65 -37.68 -40.39
C VAL A 9 57.75 -38.48 -39.11
N LEU A 10 58.99 -38.86 -38.79
CA LEU A 10 59.41 -39.54 -37.58
C LEU A 10 59.09 -38.69 -36.36
N SER A 11 58.33 -39.24 -35.42
CA SER A 11 58.11 -38.64 -34.09
C SER A 11 59.24 -39.04 -33.17
N MET A 12 60.07 -38.10 -32.77
CA MET A 12 60.91 -38.24 -31.55
C MET A 12 60.04 -37.89 -30.35
N ALA A 13 59.76 -38.87 -29.51
CA ALA A 13 59.14 -38.70 -28.22
C ALA A 13 60.16 -38.12 -27.23
N THR A 14 60.04 -36.84 -26.94
CA THR A 14 60.66 -36.22 -25.77
C THR A 14 59.66 -36.26 -24.63
N THR A 15 59.91 -37.12 -23.66
CA THR A 15 59.23 -37.16 -22.36
C THR A 15 59.61 -35.90 -21.57
N MET A 16 58.77 -34.87 -21.59
CA MET A 16 58.80 -33.81 -20.58
C MET A 16 58.03 -34.28 -19.38
N ALA A 17 58.73 -34.52 -18.29
CA ALA A 17 58.13 -34.67 -16.99
C ALA A 17 57.55 -33.32 -16.55
N PHE A 18 56.22 -33.19 -16.59
CA PHE A 18 55.52 -32.10 -15.92
C PHE A 18 55.61 -32.39 -14.40
N ALA A 19 56.43 -31.63 -13.73
CA ALA A 19 56.31 -31.49 -12.28
C ALA A 19 54.93 -30.85 -11.99
N ALA A 20 54.01 -31.62 -11.45
CA ALA A 20 52.78 -31.11 -10.86
C ALA A 20 53.15 -30.22 -9.67
N GLY A 21 53.37 -28.95 -9.92
CA GLY A 21 53.36 -27.94 -8.88
C GLY A 21 51.93 -27.87 -8.34
N GLY A 22 51.70 -28.53 -7.19
CA GLY A 22 50.50 -28.33 -6.40
C GLY A 22 50.44 -26.85 -6.09
N ALA A 23 49.46 -26.14 -6.68
CA ALA A 23 49.07 -24.84 -6.17
C ALA A 23 48.58 -25.08 -4.74
N GLU A 24 49.42 -24.75 -3.78
CA GLU A 24 49.04 -24.69 -2.39
C GLU A 24 47.86 -23.74 -2.29
N ALA A 25 46.67 -24.26 -1.99
CA ALA A 25 45.50 -23.46 -1.75
C ALA A 25 45.88 -22.44 -0.69
N ALA A 26 45.73 -21.16 -0.99
CA ALA A 26 45.97 -20.10 -0.02
C ALA A 26 45.25 -20.47 1.27
N PRO A 27 45.89 -20.33 2.45
CA PRO A 27 45.30 -20.71 3.71
C PRO A 27 43.94 -20.02 3.83
N ALA A 28 42.90 -20.81 4.07
CA ALA A 28 41.56 -20.29 4.30
C ALA A 28 41.66 -19.24 5.41
N SER A 29 41.13 -18.03 5.12
CA SER A 29 41.04 -17.00 6.16
C SER A 29 40.36 -17.58 7.40
N PRO A 30 40.85 -17.31 8.62
CA PRO A 30 40.24 -17.84 9.82
C PRO A 30 38.76 -17.49 9.86
N ALA A 31 37.92 -18.45 10.26
CA ALA A 31 36.47 -18.24 10.35
C ALA A 31 36.17 -17.03 11.24
N LYS A 32 35.30 -16.12 10.79
CA LYS A 32 34.90 -14.96 11.59
C LYS A 32 34.15 -15.44 12.83
N SER A 33 34.56 -14.97 13.99
CA SER A 33 33.81 -15.14 15.23
C SER A 33 32.83 -13.95 15.36
N TRP A 34 31.55 -14.24 15.48
CA TRP A 34 30.49 -13.24 15.57
C TRP A 34 30.11 -12.97 17.03
N ASP A 35 30.11 -11.71 17.45
CA ASP A 35 29.55 -11.24 18.72
C ASP A 35 28.18 -10.63 18.49
N PHE A 36 27.12 -11.44 18.48
CA PHE A 36 25.77 -11.00 18.17
C PHE A 36 25.20 -9.96 19.15
N ALA A 37 25.82 -9.76 20.31
CA ALA A 37 25.46 -8.68 21.21
C ALA A 37 25.93 -7.31 20.71
N LYS A 38 26.91 -7.28 19.78
CA LYS A 38 27.51 -6.04 19.24
C LYS A 38 27.39 -5.89 17.74
N GLU A 39 27.13 -6.97 17.02
CA GLU A 39 27.03 -6.98 15.56
C GLU A 39 25.96 -7.95 15.08
N THR A 40 25.43 -7.70 13.89
CA THR A 40 24.55 -8.64 13.19
C THR A 40 25.06 -8.86 11.77
N PRO A 41 25.01 -10.09 11.23
CA PRO A 41 25.36 -10.34 9.85
C PRO A 41 24.45 -9.57 8.87
N LEU A 42 23.24 -9.26 9.27
CA LEU A 42 22.26 -8.53 8.45
C LEU A 42 22.63 -7.06 8.23
N ALA A 43 23.60 -6.51 8.97
CA ALA A 43 24.14 -5.16 8.73
C ALA A 43 24.92 -5.08 7.40
N ASP A 44 25.47 -6.19 6.90
CA ASP A 44 26.18 -6.23 5.63
C ASP A 44 25.19 -6.34 4.46
N VAL A 45 25.24 -5.38 3.54
CA VAL A 45 24.35 -5.35 2.37
C VAL A 45 24.48 -6.59 1.49
N ARG A 46 25.68 -7.21 1.44
CA ARG A 46 25.91 -8.45 0.66
C ARG A 46 25.08 -9.62 1.18
N ILE A 47 24.86 -9.69 2.49
CA ILE A 47 23.97 -10.68 3.10
C ILE A 47 22.53 -10.41 2.65
N ARG A 48 22.07 -9.16 2.72
CA ARG A 48 20.69 -8.81 2.30
C ARG A 48 20.48 -9.10 0.80
N GLN A 49 21.49 -8.82 -0.04
CA GLN A 49 21.49 -9.20 -1.45
C GLN A 49 21.46 -10.72 -1.63
N ALA A 50 22.22 -11.47 -0.83
CA ALA A 50 22.21 -12.92 -0.89
C ALA A 50 20.83 -13.49 -0.57
N LEU A 51 20.15 -12.98 0.47
CA LEU A 51 18.77 -13.37 0.79
C LEU A 51 17.82 -13.07 -0.36
N ALA A 52 17.94 -11.90 -1.00
CA ALA A 52 17.10 -11.52 -2.14
C ALA A 52 17.35 -12.45 -3.36
N TYR A 53 18.61 -12.75 -3.70
CA TYR A 53 18.95 -13.67 -4.78
C TYR A 53 18.58 -15.13 -4.50
N ALA A 54 18.42 -15.50 -3.22
CA ALA A 54 18.09 -16.88 -2.84
C ALA A 54 16.63 -17.25 -3.00
N ILE A 55 15.71 -16.28 -3.10
CA ILE A 55 14.26 -16.50 -3.12
C ILE A 55 13.73 -16.34 -4.56
N ASP A 56 13.17 -17.42 -5.13
CA ASP A 56 12.57 -17.38 -6.45
C ASP A 56 11.13 -16.84 -6.42
N MET A 57 11.02 -15.52 -6.30
CA MET A 57 9.71 -14.87 -6.25
C MET A 57 8.89 -15.06 -7.54
N LYS A 58 9.55 -15.24 -8.69
CA LYS A 58 8.86 -15.52 -9.95
C LYS A 58 8.14 -16.87 -9.86
N THR A 59 8.88 -17.94 -9.55
CA THR A 59 8.28 -19.28 -9.41
C THR A 59 7.23 -19.30 -8.29
N ILE A 60 7.47 -18.67 -7.14
CA ILE A 60 6.49 -18.59 -6.06
C ILE A 60 5.20 -17.91 -6.52
N THR A 61 5.29 -16.79 -7.22
CA THR A 61 4.08 -16.09 -7.71
C THR A 61 3.35 -16.86 -8.80
N GLU A 62 4.06 -17.62 -9.64
CA GLU A 62 3.46 -18.46 -10.67
C GLU A 62 2.85 -19.74 -10.14
N THR A 63 3.45 -20.38 -9.12
CA THR A 63 3.04 -21.69 -8.62
C THR A 63 2.23 -21.62 -7.34
N LEU A 64 2.77 -21.06 -6.25
CA LEU A 64 2.07 -20.98 -4.97
C LEU A 64 0.90 -19.99 -5.03
N PHE A 65 1.09 -18.85 -5.68
CA PHE A 65 0.02 -17.87 -5.88
C PHE A 65 -0.68 -18.02 -7.24
N GLU A 66 -0.31 -19.02 -8.04
CA GLU A 66 -0.95 -19.37 -9.33
C GLU A 66 -1.10 -18.16 -10.28
N GLY A 67 -0.10 -17.29 -10.30
CA GLY A 67 -0.11 -16.05 -11.08
C GLY A 67 -1.06 -14.98 -10.54
N LEU A 68 -1.49 -15.11 -9.31
CA LEU A 68 -2.42 -14.19 -8.64
C LEU A 68 -1.71 -13.18 -7.71
N ALA A 69 -0.40 -13.07 -7.86
CA ALA A 69 0.45 -12.02 -7.32
C ALA A 69 1.52 -11.68 -8.36
N SER A 70 2.21 -10.57 -8.22
CA SER A 70 3.34 -10.22 -9.08
C SER A 70 4.59 -9.94 -8.26
N PRO A 71 5.78 -10.39 -8.69
CA PRO A 71 7.03 -10.07 -7.99
C PRO A 71 7.20 -8.56 -7.85
N ALA A 72 7.64 -8.11 -6.67
CA ALA A 72 7.87 -6.70 -6.38
C ALA A 72 9.36 -6.36 -6.46
N ARG A 73 9.67 -5.18 -7.02
CA ARG A 73 11.02 -4.59 -6.99
C ARG A 73 11.12 -3.40 -6.04
N SER A 74 9.98 -2.92 -5.57
CA SER A 74 9.87 -1.80 -4.64
C SER A 74 8.60 -1.95 -3.82
N MET A 75 8.49 -1.17 -2.75
CA MET A 75 7.25 -1.06 -1.97
C MET A 75 6.18 -0.25 -2.70
N THR A 76 6.58 0.55 -3.68
CA THR A 76 5.67 1.30 -4.55
C THR A 76 5.27 0.43 -5.74
N ASN A 77 3.96 0.32 -5.95
CA ASN A 77 3.42 -0.44 -7.06
C ASN A 77 3.71 0.25 -8.41
N VAL A 78 3.33 -0.44 -9.48
CA VAL A 78 3.50 -0.04 -10.88
C VAL A 78 3.03 1.39 -11.20
N GLY A 79 3.41 1.88 -12.36
CA GLY A 79 3.04 3.19 -12.87
C GLY A 79 4.11 4.25 -12.63
N ALA A 80 3.74 5.52 -12.76
CA ALA A 80 4.69 6.63 -12.72
C ALA A 80 5.46 6.76 -11.40
N TRP A 81 4.91 6.27 -10.31
CA TRP A 81 5.51 6.33 -8.97
C TRP A 81 6.63 5.31 -8.75
N GLN A 82 6.71 4.24 -9.56
CA GLN A 82 7.80 3.27 -9.45
C GLN A 82 8.99 3.69 -10.29
N SER A 83 10.20 3.71 -9.70
CA SER A 83 11.42 4.00 -10.46
C SER A 83 11.67 2.94 -11.54
N PRO A 84 12.01 3.35 -12.77
CA PRO A 84 12.40 2.42 -13.82
C PRO A 84 13.82 1.85 -13.66
N LYS A 85 14.62 2.38 -12.71
CA LYS A 85 16.05 2.04 -12.56
C LYS A 85 16.34 1.02 -11.46
N LEU A 86 15.31 0.35 -10.93
CA LEU A 86 15.47 -0.61 -9.84
C LEU A 86 16.17 -1.87 -10.35
N THR A 87 17.20 -2.30 -9.63
CA THR A 87 17.84 -3.61 -9.84
C THR A 87 16.84 -4.71 -9.55
N GLU A 88 16.73 -5.65 -10.46
CA GLU A 88 15.99 -6.89 -10.24
C GLU A 88 16.93 -7.91 -9.57
N TYR A 89 16.59 -8.33 -8.37
CA TYR A 89 17.28 -9.42 -7.68
C TYR A 89 16.67 -10.76 -8.12
N ALA A 90 16.81 -11.08 -9.41
CA ALA A 90 16.32 -12.34 -9.97
C ALA A 90 16.99 -13.54 -9.30
N TYR A 91 16.24 -14.63 -9.11
CA TYR A 91 16.71 -15.84 -8.43
C TYR A 91 18.04 -16.32 -8.99
N ASN A 92 19.04 -16.37 -8.14
CA ASN A 92 20.40 -16.83 -8.45
C ASN A 92 21.06 -17.42 -7.21
N PRO A 93 20.79 -18.69 -6.90
CA PRO A 93 21.33 -19.34 -5.69
C PRO A 93 22.85 -19.43 -5.68
N GLN A 94 23.50 -19.48 -6.86
CA GLN A 94 24.96 -19.49 -6.93
C GLN A 94 25.53 -18.14 -6.45
N LYS A 95 24.96 -17.03 -6.94
CA LYS A 95 25.33 -15.67 -6.51
C LYS A 95 25.08 -15.46 -5.01
N ALA A 96 23.96 -16.01 -4.50
CA ALA A 96 23.67 -15.97 -3.07
C ALA A 96 24.78 -16.68 -2.26
N LYS A 97 25.19 -17.89 -2.63
CA LYS A 97 26.28 -18.63 -1.98
C LYS A 97 27.61 -17.87 -2.03
N GLU A 98 27.95 -17.27 -3.14
CA GLU A 98 29.17 -16.46 -3.28
C GLU A 98 29.18 -15.27 -2.33
N LEU A 99 28.07 -14.56 -2.21
CA LEU A 99 27.93 -13.41 -1.31
C LEU A 99 27.97 -13.83 0.17
N LEU A 100 27.32 -14.94 0.54
CA LEU A 100 27.36 -15.51 1.89
C LEU A 100 28.78 -15.93 2.28
N ALA A 101 29.50 -16.60 1.36
CA ALA A 101 30.89 -17.01 1.58
C ALA A 101 31.82 -15.80 1.74
N ALA A 102 31.64 -14.76 0.92
CA ALA A 102 32.49 -13.55 0.96
C ALA A 102 32.40 -12.77 2.29
N VAL A 103 31.33 -12.94 3.07
CA VAL A 103 31.14 -12.32 4.38
C VAL A 103 31.27 -13.32 5.54
N GLN A 104 31.58 -14.58 5.23
CA GLN A 104 31.67 -15.68 6.20
C GLN A 104 30.38 -15.82 7.02
N TRP A 105 29.25 -16.04 6.33
CA TRP A 105 27.95 -16.28 6.98
C TRP A 105 28.08 -17.34 8.08
N PRO A 106 27.61 -17.07 9.31
CA PRO A 106 27.70 -18.04 10.39
C PRO A 106 26.74 -19.21 10.12
N ALA A 107 27.31 -20.42 9.93
CA ALA A 107 26.54 -21.60 9.50
C ALA A 107 25.50 -22.08 10.53
N ASP A 108 25.70 -21.75 11.78
CA ASP A 108 24.84 -22.06 12.93
C ASP A 108 23.79 -20.95 13.22
N TYR A 109 23.85 -19.83 12.50
CA TYR A 109 22.88 -18.75 12.64
C TYR A 109 21.55 -19.14 12.03
N VAL A 110 20.50 -19.07 12.83
CA VAL A 110 19.12 -19.34 12.39
C VAL A 110 18.35 -18.03 12.34
N LEU A 111 17.93 -17.61 11.16
CA LEU A 111 17.09 -16.41 10.98
C LEU A 111 15.76 -16.58 11.73
N ASP A 112 15.46 -15.64 12.63
CA ASP A 112 14.15 -15.51 13.30
C ASP A 112 13.24 -14.61 12.47
N VAL A 113 12.26 -15.19 11.78
CA VAL A 113 11.31 -14.48 10.96
C VAL A 113 9.97 -14.39 11.68
N VAL A 114 9.44 -13.17 11.78
CA VAL A 114 8.17 -12.93 12.46
C VAL A 114 7.10 -12.45 11.49
N THR A 115 5.86 -12.75 11.80
CA THR A 115 4.68 -12.23 11.10
C THR A 115 3.50 -12.12 12.06
N TYR A 116 2.50 -11.31 11.70
CA TYR A 116 1.20 -11.24 12.39
C TYR A 116 0.05 -11.74 11.50
N TYR A 117 0.38 -12.28 10.34
CA TYR A 117 -0.61 -12.88 9.43
C TYR A 117 -0.75 -14.37 9.74
N ALA A 118 -1.95 -14.78 10.19
CA ALA A 118 -2.23 -16.15 10.63
C ALA A 118 -2.87 -17.04 9.55
N ASP A 119 -2.99 -16.53 8.32
CA ASP A 119 -3.61 -17.26 7.21
C ASP A 119 -2.69 -18.35 6.64
N GLN A 120 -3.30 -19.40 6.04
CA GLN A 120 -2.58 -20.54 5.49
C GLN A 120 -1.64 -20.13 4.35
N GLN A 121 -2.02 -19.15 3.51
CA GLN A 121 -1.18 -18.70 2.41
C GLN A 121 0.13 -18.09 2.91
N THR A 122 0.08 -17.34 4.02
CA THR A 122 1.28 -16.82 4.69
C THR A 122 2.17 -17.95 5.22
N ALA A 123 1.58 -18.97 5.85
CA ALA A 123 2.32 -20.13 6.36
C ALA A 123 3.02 -20.89 5.23
N ASP A 124 2.32 -21.15 4.14
CA ASP A 124 2.85 -21.84 2.95
C ASP A 124 3.96 -21.02 2.28
N PHE A 125 3.79 -19.70 2.18
CA PHE A 125 4.79 -18.79 1.65
C PHE A 125 6.08 -18.80 2.49
N LEU A 126 5.97 -18.61 3.81
CA LEU A 126 7.14 -18.57 4.69
C LEU A 126 7.87 -19.93 4.75
N THR A 127 7.14 -21.03 4.68
CA THR A 127 7.73 -22.38 4.59
C THR A 127 8.47 -22.57 3.26
N THR A 128 7.91 -22.06 2.16
CA THR A 128 8.57 -22.08 0.84
C THR A 128 9.85 -21.23 0.85
N VAL A 129 9.82 -20.05 1.46
CA VAL A 129 11.02 -19.20 1.62
C VAL A 129 12.08 -19.92 2.45
N GLN A 130 11.70 -20.59 3.54
CA GLN A 130 12.60 -21.40 4.36
C GLN A 130 13.31 -22.47 3.53
N ASP A 131 12.61 -23.16 2.64
CA ASP A 131 13.19 -24.15 1.73
C ASP A 131 14.21 -23.52 0.76
N TYR A 132 13.86 -22.38 0.15
CA TYR A 132 14.78 -21.66 -0.74
C TYR A 132 16.06 -21.21 -0.03
N LEU A 133 15.96 -20.66 1.16
CA LEU A 133 17.11 -20.22 1.95
C LEU A 133 17.99 -21.39 2.38
N SER A 134 17.40 -22.54 2.72
CA SER A 134 18.15 -23.75 3.09
C SER A 134 19.07 -24.25 1.97
N LYS A 135 18.66 -24.10 0.71
CA LYS A 135 19.43 -24.50 -0.49
C LYS A 135 20.72 -23.70 -0.69
N VAL A 136 20.81 -22.53 -0.05
CA VAL A 136 22.02 -21.70 -0.06
C VAL A 136 22.78 -21.70 1.27
N GLY A 137 22.37 -22.53 2.24
CA GLY A 137 23.04 -22.69 3.53
C GLY A 137 22.57 -21.69 4.60
N VAL A 138 21.43 -21.06 4.42
CA VAL A 138 20.81 -20.18 5.41
C VAL A 138 19.67 -20.92 6.09
N GLN A 139 19.79 -21.12 7.42
CA GLN A 139 18.72 -21.68 8.22
C GLN A 139 17.73 -20.56 8.61
N MET A 140 16.44 -20.89 8.61
CA MET A 140 15.36 -19.96 8.97
C MET A 140 14.32 -20.69 9.81
N LYS A 141 13.75 -19.99 10.80
CA LYS A 141 12.50 -20.36 11.48
C LYS A 141 11.56 -19.16 11.45
N TRP A 142 10.27 -19.42 11.41
CA TRP A 142 9.28 -18.34 11.48
C TRP A 142 8.26 -18.59 12.58
N ARG A 143 7.68 -17.52 13.11
CA ARG A 143 6.69 -17.56 14.18
C ARG A 143 5.67 -16.44 14.05
N LEU A 144 4.46 -16.70 14.56
CA LEU A 144 3.38 -15.73 14.65
C LEU A 144 3.61 -14.82 15.87
N LEU A 145 3.39 -13.52 15.69
CA LEU A 145 3.32 -12.54 16.77
C LEU A 145 1.88 -12.35 17.21
N GLU A 146 1.69 -12.28 18.52
CA GLU A 146 0.39 -12.00 19.15
C GLU A 146 0.55 -10.90 20.20
N GLY A 147 -0.57 -10.28 20.57
CA GLY A 147 -0.60 -9.23 21.60
C GLY A 147 -0.23 -7.85 21.06
N ASP A 148 0.64 -7.12 21.75
CA ASP A 148 1.04 -5.76 21.36
C ASP A 148 2.03 -5.80 20.18
N LEU A 149 1.50 -5.75 18.97
CA LEU A 149 2.30 -5.77 17.74
C LEU A 149 3.17 -4.51 17.59
N ALA A 150 2.69 -3.36 18.06
CA ALA A 150 3.45 -2.12 17.94
C ALA A 150 4.74 -2.18 18.74
N ALA A 151 4.68 -2.65 19.99
CA ALA A 151 5.85 -2.84 20.85
C ALA A 151 6.83 -3.90 20.32
N GLN A 152 6.32 -4.93 19.64
CA GLN A 152 7.14 -6.02 19.13
C GLN A 152 7.78 -5.73 17.76
N LEU A 153 7.21 -4.82 16.97
CA LEU A 153 7.64 -4.58 15.59
C LEU A 153 8.23 -3.18 15.36
N TRP A 154 7.69 -2.14 16.01
CA TRP A 154 7.88 -0.76 15.56
C TRP A 154 8.40 0.17 16.67
N VAL A 155 9.50 -0.24 17.32
CA VAL A 155 10.15 0.58 18.35
C VAL A 155 11.60 0.84 17.94
N ALA A 156 11.93 2.10 17.70
CA ALA A 156 13.29 2.51 17.36
C ALA A 156 14.25 2.31 18.55
N PRO A 157 15.50 1.89 18.31
CA PRO A 157 16.52 1.87 19.34
C PRO A 157 16.89 3.30 19.77
N ALA A 158 17.36 3.45 21.00
CA ALA A 158 17.82 4.75 21.49
C ALA A 158 19.05 5.30 20.74
N ASP A 159 19.93 4.39 20.30
CA ASP A 159 21.06 4.71 19.42
C ASP A 159 20.76 4.18 18.01
N MET A 160 20.41 5.09 17.10
CA MET A 160 20.10 4.75 15.71
C MET A 160 21.34 4.46 14.85
N VAL A 161 22.53 4.52 15.41
CA VAL A 161 23.78 4.17 14.71
C VAL A 161 24.23 2.76 15.08
N ASN A 162 24.29 2.46 16.37
CA ASN A 162 24.90 1.23 16.88
C ASN A 162 23.89 0.26 17.50
N GLY A 163 22.69 0.68 17.80
CA GLY A 163 21.70 -0.12 18.53
C GLY A 163 21.98 -0.14 20.04
N PRO A 164 21.74 -1.24 20.76
CA PRO A 164 21.17 -2.49 20.24
C PRO A 164 19.71 -2.37 19.84
N SER A 165 19.21 -3.34 19.06
CA SER A 165 17.81 -3.42 18.70
C SER A 165 16.90 -3.58 19.93
N VAL A 166 15.75 -2.89 19.93
CA VAL A 166 14.69 -3.08 20.91
C VAL A 166 13.84 -4.30 20.54
N VAL A 167 13.60 -4.46 19.24
CA VAL A 167 12.81 -5.59 18.71
C VAL A 167 13.67 -6.84 18.59
N LYS A 168 13.04 -8.01 18.71
CA LYS A 168 13.76 -9.30 18.79
C LYS A 168 13.35 -10.20 17.62
N TRP A 169 13.79 -9.83 16.42
CA TRP A 169 13.63 -10.59 15.20
C TRP A 169 14.68 -10.17 14.18
N ASP A 170 14.99 -11.06 13.26
CA ASP A 170 15.89 -10.80 12.13
C ASP A 170 15.14 -10.22 10.93
N LEU A 171 14.03 -10.86 10.58
CA LEU A 171 13.14 -10.43 9.49
C LEU A 171 11.71 -10.31 10.00
N ALA A 172 11.01 -9.26 9.55
CA ALA A 172 9.58 -9.16 9.78
C ALA A 172 8.84 -9.20 8.44
N TYR A 173 8.03 -10.24 8.23
CA TYR A 173 7.13 -10.33 7.09
C TYR A 173 5.92 -9.46 7.34
N ALA A 174 5.83 -8.40 6.57
CA ALA A 174 4.82 -7.36 6.71
C ALA A 174 4.27 -6.91 5.36
N ALA A 175 3.36 -5.95 5.39
CA ALA A 175 2.84 -5.31 4.20
C ALA A 175 2.72 -3.80 4.38
N VAL A 176 2.67 -3.10 3.26
CA VAL A 176 2.39 -1.67 3.21
C VAL A 176 1.45 -1.35 2.05
N ALA A 177 0.50 -0.47 2.33
CA ALA A 177 -0.25 0.23 1.30
C ALA A 177 0.49 1.54 1.01
N ALA A 178 1.56 1.49 0.21
CA ALA A 178 2.46 2.62 -0.03
C ALA A 178 1.77 3.73 -0.84
N SER A 179 0.78 4.36 -0.24
CA SER A 179 -0.03 5.44 -0.82
C SER A 179 0.51 6.83 -0.49
N ALA A 180 1.46 6.94 0.45
CA ALA A 180 1.98 8.23 0.90
C ALA A 180 3.48 8.16 1.21
N GLU A 181 4.17 9.25 0.99
CA GLU A 181 5.59 9.43 1.29
C GLU A 181 5.91 9.32 2.78
N SER A 182 4.97 9.67 3.65
CA SER A 182 5.09 9.48 5.11
C SER A 182 5.37 8.03 5.50
N GLU A 183 4.89 7.05 4.73
CA GLU A 183 5.15 5.64 4.94
C GLU A 183 6.63 5.29 4.84
N PHE A 184 7.37 5.97 3.96
CA PHE A 184 8.82 5.78 3.84
C PHE A 184 9.57 6.42 5.01
N TYR A 185 9.15 7.63 5.44
CA TYR A 185 9.77 8.29 6.59
C TYR A 185 9.63 7.47 7.87
N VAL A 186 8.43 6.99 8.20
CA VAL A 186 8.20 6.23 9.44
C VAL A 186 8.97 4.91 9.49
N ARG A 187 9.36 4.36 8.35
CA ARG A 187 10.11 3.09 8.26
C ARG A 187 11.61 3.28 8.19
N TYR A 188 12.09 4.36 7.55
CA TYR A 188 13.50 4.49 7.18
C TYR A 188 14.16 5.79 7.67
N GLY A 189 13.38 6.76 8.16
CA GLY A 189 13.93 7.98 8.72
C GLY A 189 14.67 7.73 10.04
N SER A 190 15.86 8.31 10.21
CA SER A 190 16.68 8.09 11.39
C SER A 190 16.12 8.73 12.66
N THR A 191 15.14 9.62 12.55
CA THR A 191 14.41 10.24 13.68
C THR A 191 12.98 9.71 13.84
N ALA A 192 12.59 8.73 13.03
CA ALA A 192 11.26 8.15 13.10
C ALA A 192 11.14 7.15 14.27
N PRO A 193 10.20 7.33 15.19
CA PRO A 193 10.09 6.49 16.39
C PRO A 193 9.74 5.03 16.08
N ASN A 194 9.22 4.76 14.88
CA ASN A 194 8.81 3.44 14.44
C ASN A 194 9.87 2.73 13.57
N ASN A 195 11.01 3.39 13.29
CA ASN A 195 12.11 2.76 12.55
C ASN A 195 12.91 1.83 13.47
N SER A 196 12.46 0.60 13.60
CA SER A 196 13.04 -0.42 14.50
C SER A 196 14.23 -1.18 13.90
N HIS A 197 14.56 -0.99 12.61
CA HIS A 197 15.35 -1.96 11.84
C HIS A 197 16.42 -1.37 10.94
N THR A 198 16.33 -0.08 10.58
CA THR A 198 17.29 0.57 9.67
C THR A 198 18.16 1.56 10.43
N PRO A 199 19.49 1.35 10.54
CA PRO A 199 20.40 2.32 11.12
C PRO A 199 20.38 3.66 10.38
N LYS A 200 20.85 4.72 11.06
CA LYS A 200 20.95 6.06 10.50
C LYS A 200 21.67 6.06 9.16
N ASP A 201 21.01 6.59 8.14
CA ASP A 201 21.56 6.84 6.81
C ASP A 201 21.27 8.29 6.42
N GLU A 202 22.29 9.14 6.51
CA GLU A 202 22.17 10.58 6.20
C GLU A 202 21.78 10.85 4.75
N VAL A 203 22.13 9.92 3.83
CA VAL A 203 21.70 10.04 2.43
C VAL A 203 20.21 9.75 2.33
N MET A 204 19.72 8.71 3.02
CA MET A 204 18.29 8.39 3.06
C MET A 204 17.49 9.53 3.70
N ASP A 205 17.96 10.07 4.84
CA ASP A 205 17.29 11.19 5.51
C ASP A 205 17.11 12.39 4.57
N LYS A 206 18.15 12.76 3.81
CA LYS A 206 18.05 13.83 2.80
C LYS A 206 17.10 13.52 1.65
N LEU A 207 17.05 12.26 1.21
CA LEU A 207 16.10 11.83 0.17
C LEU A 207 14.67 11.89 0.68
N LEU A 208 14.44 11.50 1.94
CA LEU A 208 13.13 11.60 2.59
C LEU A 208 12.69 13.06 2.79
N GLU A 209 13.62 13.96 3.14
CA GLU A 209 13.36 15.41 3.17
C GLU A 209 12.94 15.93 1.79
N GLY A 210 13.54 15.42 0.71
CA GLY A 210 13.21 15.77 -0.67
C GLY A 210 11.79 15.38 -1.10
N LEU A 211 11.10 14.50 -0.35
CA LEU A 211 9.69 14.18 -0.55
C LEU A 211 8.74 15.30 -0.09
N ASN A 212 9.23 16.27 0.71
CA ASN A 212 8.44 17.38 1.25
C ASN A 212 8.16 18.45 0.17
N VAL A 213 7.52 18.05 -0.91
CA VAL A 213 7.13 18.90 -2.04
C VAL A 213 5.68 18.59 -2.42
N VAL A 214 4.98 19.58 -2.97
CA VAL A 214 3.56 19.42 -3.39
C VAL A 214 3.40 19.27 -4.90
N ASP A 215 4.41 19.62 -5.70
CA ASP A 215 4.40 19.36 -7.14
C ASP A 215 4.54 17.87 -7.41
N VAL A 216 3.53 17.27 -8.01
CA VAL A 216 3.42 15.82 -8.22
C VAL A 216 4.59 15.26 -9.04
N ASN A 217 5.05 15.98 -10.07
CA ASN A 217 6.15 15.49 -10.91
C ASN A 217 7.49 15.52 -10.15
N THR A 218 7.69 16.54 -9.32
CA THR A 218 8.87 16.64 -8.45
C THR A 218 8.82 15.55 -7.38
N GLN A 219 7.66 15.32 -6.80
CA GLN A 219 7.44 14.27 -5.78
C GLN A 219 7.70 12.87 -6.35
N ILE A 220 7.22 12.57 -7.57
CA ILE A 220 7.51 11.31 -8.28
C ILE A 220 9.03 11.12 -8.43
N LYS A 221 9.76 12.14 -8.87
CA LYS A 221 11.23 12.06 -9.01
C LYS A 221 11.94 11.83 -7.67
N ALA A 222 11.50 12.52 -6.62
CA ALA A 222 12.02 12.33 -5.27
C ALA A 222 11.73 10.89 -4.76
N MET A 223 10.52 10.39 -5.01
CA MET A 223 10.13 9.02 -4.67
C MET A 223 10.99 7.99 -5.41
N HIS A 224 11.32 8.23 -6.69
CA HIS A 224 12.24 7.37 -7.44
C HIS A 224 13.61 7.29 -6.77
N ALA A 225 14.17 8.43 -6.33
CA ALA A 225 15.48 8.45 -5.66
C ALA A 225 15.47 7.69 -4.32
N VAL A 226 14.39 7.82 -3.54
CA VAL A 226 14.19 7.02 -2.30
C VAL A 226 14.16 5.52 -2.63
N GLN A 227 13.40 5.11 -3.64
CA GLN A 227 13.30 3.71 -4.03
C GLN A 227 14.64 3.15 -4.55
N GLU A 228 15.39 3.92 -5.32
CA GLU A 228 16.71 3.54 -5.83
C GLU A 228 17.68 3.31 -4.66
N ARG A 229 17.65 4.16 -3.62
CA ARG A 229 18.45 3.96 -2.39
C ARG A 229 18.01 2.71 -1.62
N LEU A 230 16.69 2.52 -1.44
CA LEU A 230 16.15 1.32 -0.79
C LEU A 230 16.54 0.04 -1.53
N ASN A 231 16.49 0.06 -2.84
CA ASN A 231 16.84 -1.08 -3.69
C ASN A 231 18.35 -1.36 -3.66
N GLU A 232 19.21 -0.33 -3.66
CA GLU A 232 20.66 -0.46 -3.50
C GLU A 232 21.04 -1.08 -2.15
N LYS A 233 20.44 -0.59 -1.07
CA LYS A 233 20.79 -0.95 0.30
C LYS A 233 20.02 -2.15 0.83
N LEU A 234 18.89 -2.51 0.21
CA LEU A 234 17.99 -3.57 0.66
C LEU A 234 17.69 -3.49 2.17
N TYR A 235 17.28 -2.31 2.65
CA TYR A 235 16.80 -2.15 4.03
C TYR A 235 15.54 -2.99 4.29
N SER A 236 14.79 -3.25 3.22
CA SER A 236 13.74 -4.25 3.16
C SER A 236 13.82 -4.97 1.83
N ILE A 237 13.43 -6.23 1.78
CA ILE A 237 13.32 -7.01 0.54
C ILE A 237 11.86 -6.98 0.09
N PRO A 238 11.51 -6.26 -0.99
CA PRO A 238 10.19 -6.37 -1.61
C PRO A 238 10.00 -7.79 -2.13
N LEU A 239 8.84 -8.38 -1.90
CA LEU A 239 8.54 -9.75 -2.26
C LEU A 239 7.53 -9.80 -3.41
N TYR A 240 6.30 -9.35 -3.15
CA TYR A 240 5.26 -9.34 -4.16
C TYR A 240 4.22 -8.25 -3.92
N HIS A 241 3.61 -7.80 -5.01
CA HIS A 241 2.41 -6.97 -4.99
C HIS A 241 1.17 -7.86 -4.95
N GLN A 242 0.28 -7.56 -4.04
CA GLN A 242 -1.02 -8.21 -3.96
C GLN A 242 -1.92 -7.71 -5.09
N ILE A 243 -2.79 -8.58 -5.58
CA ILE A 243 -3.76 -8.28 -6.62
C ILE A 243 -5.15 -8.32 -6.00
N ALA A 244 -6.00 -7.37 -6.36
CA ALA A 244 -7.43 -7.48 -6.18
C ALA A 244 -8.06 -8.09 -7.44
N PHE A 245 -9.10 -8.88 -7.25
CA PHE A 245 -9.89 -9.50 -8.32
C PHE A 245 -11.22 -8.79 -8.40
N ILE A 246 -11.54 -8.30 -9.58
CA ILE A 246 -12.79 -7.63 -9.88
C ILE A 246 -13.68 -8.60 -10.64
N TYR A 247 -14.88 -8.78 -10.17
CA TYR A 247 -15.89 -9.67 -10.74
C TYR A 247 -17.01 -8.85 -11.37
N VAL A 248 -17.21 -9.01 -12.67
CA VAL A 248 -18.25 -8.28 -13.41
C VAL A 248 -19.19 -9.31 -14.04
N GLY A 249 -20.44 -9.31 -13.62
CA GLY A 249 -21.49 -10.12 -14.18
C GLY A 249 -21.93 -9.65 -15.58
N ASN A 250 -22.41 -10.53 -16.43
CA ASN A 250 -22.79 -10.27 -17.82
C ASN A 250 -24.01 -9.31 -17.99
N LEU A 251 -24.69 -9.00 -16.89
CA LEU A 251 -25.76 -7.99 -16.87
C LEU A 251 -25.23 -6.57 -16.71
N LEU A 252 -24.00 -6.39 -16.26
CA LEU A 252 -23.39 -5.09 -16.01
C LEU A 252 -22.33 -4.76 -17.08
N ASP A 253 -22.42 -3.56 -17.64
CA ASP A 253 -21.40 -2.96 -18.49
C ASP A 253 -20.72 -1.82 -17.73
N ILE A 254 -19.47 -1.99 -17.35
CA ILE A 254 -18.66 -0.99 -16.63
C ILE A 254 -17.95 0.02 -17.54
N LYS A 255 -18.26 0.02 -18.84
CA LYS A 255 -17.78 1.00 -19.84
C LYS A 255 -16.26 1.17 -19.85
N GLY A 256 -15.53 0.07 -19.75
CA GLY A 256 -14.06 0.07 -19.74
C GLY A 256 -13.44 0.77 -18.52
N THR A 257 -14.14 0.82 -17.40
CA THR A 257 -13.61 1.37 -16.14
C THR A 257 -12.25 0.77 -15.80
N VAL A 258 -11.26 1.64 -15.56
CA VAL A 258 -9.95 1.26 -15.04
C VAL A 258 -10.01 1.30 -13.52
N HIS A 259 -9.75 0.15 -12.91
CA HIS A 259 -9.66 0.07 -11.45
C HIS A 259 -8.35 0.67 -10.96
N GLY A 260 -8.41 1.32 -9.80
CA GLY A 260 -7.26 1.99 -9.23
C GLY A 260 -6.15 1.05 -8.77
N ASN A 261 -4.96 1.59 -8.66
CA ASN A 261 -3.80 0.93 -8.07
C ASN A 261 -3.86 0.82 -6.54
N ASP A 262 -4.90 1.34 -5.93
CA ASP A 262 -5.16 1.28 -4.51
C ASP A 262 -6.38 0.41 -4.26
N GLN A 263 -6.36 -0.39 -3.21
CA GLN A 263 -7.52 -1.18 -2.79
C GLN A 263 -8.75 -0.32 -2.45
N PHE A 264 -8.57 1.00 -2.33
CA PHE A 264 -9.60 1.97 -1.97
C PHE A 264 -10.03 2.87 -3.14
N SER A 265 -9.48 2.72 -4.34
CA SER A 265 -9.69 3.64 -5.47
C SER A 265 -10.23 2.95 -6.73
N TYR A 266 -11.23 2.14 -6.57
CA TYR A 266 -11.96 1.53 -7.69
C TYR A 266 -13.34 2.22 -7.85
N GLU A 267 -14.01 1.96 -8.97
CA GLU A 267 -15.40 2.36 -9.22
C GLU A 267 -15.62 3.87 -9.49
N LYS A 268 -14.57 4.57 -9.90
CA LYS A 268 -14.65 6.02 -10.15
C LYS A 268 -15.56 6.42 -11.32
N ASN A 269 -16.07 5.46 -12.09
CA ASN A 269 -16.89 5.70 -13.28
C ASN A 269 -18.33 5.18 -13.19
N ILE A 270 -18.83 4.89 -11.99
CA ILE A 270 -20.15 4.28 -11.78
C ILE A 270 -21.30 5.07 -12.42
N LEU A 271 -21.16 6.38 -12.58
CA LEU A 271 -22.16 7.21 -13.26
C LEU A 271 -22.40 6.81 -14.72
N ASN A 272 -21.47 6.10 -15.35
CA ASN A 272 -21.57 5.67 -16.75
C ASN A 272 -21.89 4.18 -16.88
N TRP A 273 -21.97 3.44 -15.78
CA TRP A 273 -22.25 2.01 -15.80
C TRP A 273 -23.70 1.72 -16.20
N GLU A 274 -23.90 0.68 -16.98
CA GLU A 274 -25.21 0.27 -17.46
C GLU A 274 -25.56 -1.13 -17.00
N ILE A 275 -26.71 -1.27 -16.32
CA ILE A 275 -27.26 -2.56 -15.90
C ILE A 275 -28.42 -2.98 -16.81
N LYS A 276 -28.48 -4.23 -17.22
CA LYS A 276 -29.53 -4.78 -18.09
C LYS A 276 -30.80 -5.20 -17.34
N ARG A 277 -30.93 -4.85 -16.06
CA ARG A 277 -32.15 -5.07 -15.28
C ARG A 277 -33.13 -3.94 -15.53
N ALA A 278 -34.42 -4.29 -15.72
CA ALA A 278 -35.46 -3.30 -16.05
C ALA A 278 -35.68 -2.25 -14.94
N ASP A 279 -35.46 -2.62 -13.69
CA ASP A 279 -35.61 -1.73 -12.53
C ASP A 279 -34.32 -0.93 -12.22
N GLY A 280 -33.27 -1.10 -13.00
CA GLY A 280 -31.98 -0.42 -12.81
C GLY A 280 -31.24 -0.83 -11.54
N THR A 281 -31.56 -1.97 -10.93
CA THR A 281 -30.88 -2.44 -9.70
C THR A 281 -29.58 -3.17 -10.03
N MET A 282 -28.47 -2.73 -9.43
CA MET A 282 -27.19 -3.41 -9.42
C MET A 282 -26.99 -4.11 -8.06
N TYR A 283 -26.54 -5.34 -8.10
CA TYR A 283 -26.22 -6.13 -6.91
C TYR A 283 -24.71 -6.19 -6.69
N THR A 284 -24.27 -5.94 -5.45
CA THR A 284 -22.85 -6.00 -5.07
C THR A 284 -22.68 -6.58 -3.66
N ASN A 285 -21.46 -6.88 -3.30
CA ASN A 285 -21.08 -7.25 -1.94
C ASN A 285 -20.53 -6.04 -1.16
N THR A 286 -19.90 -6.29 0.00
CA THR A 286 -19.22 -5.27 0.83
C THR A 286 -20.14 -4.15 1.33
N GLY A 287 -21.41 -4.46 1.56
CA GLY A 287 -22.35 -3.56 2.21
C GLY A 287 -22.07 -3.39 3.71
N PRO A 288 -22.59 -2.31 4.32
CA PRO A 288 -22.45 -2.04 5.74
C PRO A 288 -23.13 -3.13 6.59
N LYS A 289 -22.55 -3.46 7.75
CA LYS A 289 -23.06 -4.48 8.67
C LYS A 289 -23.93 -3.88 9.76
N GLU A 290 -23.34 -3.09 10.61
CA GLU A 290 -23.97 -2.54 11.81
C GLU A 290 -24.46 -1.11 11.63
N PHE A 291 -23.69 -0.34 10.86
CA PHE A 291 -23.93 1.05 10.49
C PHE A 291 -23.08 1.35 9.24
N TRP A 292 -23.36 2.47 8.59
CA TRP A 292 -22.50 2.94 7.51
C TRP A 292 -21.18 3.42 8.08
N GLU A 293 -20.09 2.77 7.69
CA GLU A 293 -18.76 3.13 8.18
C GLU A 293 -18.43 4.58 7.83
N ALA A 294 -18.08 5.35 8.87
CA ALA A 294 -17.64 6.73 8.68
C ALA A 294 -16.33 6.78 7.86
N PRO A 295 -16.26 7.52 6.75
CA PRO A 295 -15.05 7.60 5.92
C PRO A 295 -13.98 8.51 6.54
N ILE A 296 -13.77 8.40 7.84
CA ILE A 296 -12.88 9.24 8.64
C ILE A 296 -11.54 8.56 8.83
N THR A 297 -11.55 7.26 9.15
CA THR A 297 -10.33 6.48 9.39
C THR A 297 -9.76 5.94 8.09
N ASN A 298 -10.56 5.24 7.30
CA ASN A 298 -10.17 4.63 6.03
C ASN A 298 -11.16 5.06 4.93
N PRO A 299 -10.94 6.20 4.30
CA PRO A 299 -11.80 6.67 3.21
C PRO A 299 -11.67 5.73 2.00
N GLY A 300 -12.80 5.41 1.38
CA GLY A 300 -12.85 4.52 0.22
C GLY A 300 -12.61 3.04 0.53
N LEU A 301 -12.52 2.64 1.80
CA LEU A 301 -12.43 1.23 2.20
C LEU A 301 -13.60 0.41 1.64
N TYR A 302 -14.77 1.01 1.63
CA TYR A 302 -15.97 0.42 1.05
C TYR A 302 -16.46 1.25 -0.13
N ALA A 303 -16.87 0.61 -1.21
CA ALA A 303 -17.38 1.27 -2.42
C ALA A 303 -18.52 2.25 -2.15
N TYR A 304 -19.40 1.95 -1.20
CA TYR A 304 -20.51 2.84 -0.85
C TYR A 304 -20.06 4.20 -0.30
N GLN A 305 -18.87 4.32 0.28
CA GLN A 305 -18.34 5.61 0.71
C GLN A 305 -18.08 6.53 -0.49
N GLU A 306 -17.60 5.97 -1.60
CA GLU A 306 -17.40 6.69 -2.87
C GLU A 306 -18.73 7.03 -3.57
N TYR A 307 -19.79 6.26 -3.30
CA TYR A 307 -21.12 6.52 -3.86
C TYR A 307 -21.90 7.56 -3.05
N LEU A 308 -21.65 7.63 -1.73
CA LEU A 308 -22.34 8.55 -0.83
C LEU A 308 -21.69 9.94 -0.75
N PHE A 309 -20.37 10.02 -0.87
CA PHE A 309 -19.62 11.23 -0.53
C PHE A 309 -18.65 11.65 -1.64
N ASP A 310 -18.64 12.93 -1.94
CA ASP A 310 -17.59 13.53 -2.76
C ASP A 310 -16.49 14.17 -1.92
N LYS A 311 -15.35 14.38 -2.55
CA LYS A 311 -14.14 14.99 -2.02
C LYS A 311 -13.95 16.38 -2.64
N LEU A 312 -13.02 17.13 -2.06
CA LEU A 312 -12.76 18.48 -2.52
C LEU A 312 -12.15 18.49 -3.93
N ILE A 313 -11.15 17.63 -4.18
CA ILE A 313 -10.54 17.42 -5.50
C ILE A 313 -10.61 15.94 -5.90
N ASN A 314 -10.34 15.64 -7.16
CA ASN A 314 -10.34 14.28 -7.68
C ASN A 314 -8.94 13.66 -7.66
N ALA A 315 -8.86 12.37 -7.86
CA ALA A 315 -7.63 11.64 -8.16
C ALA A 315 -7.89 10.64 -9.31
N ASP A 316 -6.84 10.29 -10.04
CA ASP A 316 -6.91 9.21 -11.02
C ASP A 316 -6.83 7.82 -10.35
N ALA A 317 -6.84 6.77 -11.17
CA ALA A 317 -6.73 5.40 -10.69
C ALA A 317 -5.40 5.06 -9.98
N SER A 318 -4.38 5.90 -10.13
CA SER A 318 -3.10 5.80 -9.45
C SER A 318 -3.03 6.65 -8.18
N LEU A 319 -4.15 7.23 -7.73
CA LEU A 319 -4.25 8.20 -6.64
C LEU A 319 -3.46 9.50 -6.89
N THR A 320 -3.13 9.80 -8.12
CA THR A 320 -2.53 11.09 -8.48
C THR A 320 -3.62 12.15 -8.48
N PRO A 321 -3.52 13.22 -7.66
CA PRO A 321 -4.50 14.30 -7.66
C PRO A 321 -4.59 14.95 -9.05
N THR A 322 -5.81 15.13 -9.55
CA THR A 322 -6.06 15.64 -10.89
C THR A 322 -6.94 16.88 -10.84
N THR A 323 -8.17 16.78 -11.33
CA THR A 323 -9.11 17.89 -11.42
C THR A 323 -10.01 17.99 -10.20
N GLY A 324 -10.61 19.16 -10.00
CA GLY A 324 -11.57 19.40 -8.92
C GLY A 324 -12.82 18.52 -9.01
N MET A 325 -13.35 18.21 -7.86
CA MET A 325 -14.63 17.54 -7.66
C MET A 325 -15.66 18.53 -7.12
N LEU A 326 -15.72 18.72 -5.78
CA LEU A 326 -16.53 19.77 -5.16
C LEU A 326 -15.94 21.16 -5.42
N ALA A 327 -14.60 21.26 -5.50
CA ALA A 327 -13.94 22.43 -6.08
C ALA A 327 -13.90 22.29 -7.60
N LYS A 328 -14.34 23.32 -8.35
CA LYS A 328 -14.21 23.34 -9.81
C LYS A 328 -12.76 23.49 -10.27
N SER A 329 -11.93 24.13 -9.43
CA SER A 329 -10.49 24.27 -9.62
C SER A 329 -9.78 24.47 -8.28
N TYR A 330 -8.48 24.23 -8.25
CA TYR A 330 -7.63 24.62 -7.14
C TYR A 330 -6.25 25.07 -7.63
N THR A 331 -5.57 25.86 -6.83
CA THR A 331 -4.18 26.28 -7.07
C THR A 331 -3.36 26.09 -5.82
N VAL A 332 -2.05 25.86 -6.01
CA VAL A 332 -1.08 25.79 -4.94
C VAL A 332 -0.07 26.92 -5.14
N SER A 333 0.29 27.62 -4.06
CA SER A 333 1.32 28.67 -4.12
C SER A 333 2.70 28.05 -4.44
N PRO A 334 3.63 28.83 -5.04
CA PRO A 334 4.94 28.31 -5.43
C PRO A 334 5.77 27.74 -4.28
N ASP A 335 5.55 28.23 -3.04
CA ASP A 335 6.17 27.73 -1.82
C ASP A 335 5.51 26.47 -1.25
N GLY A 336 4.41 26.02 -1.88
CA GLY A 336 3.66 24.82 -1.46
C GLY A 336 2.85 24.99 -0.16
N LEU A 337 2.77 26.19 0.39
CA LEU A 337 2.14 26.41 1.70
C LEU A 337 0.66 26.75 1.61
N LYS A 338 0.19 27.27 0.47
CA LYS A 338 -1.17 27.78 0.34
C LYS A 338 -1.94 27.07 -0.77
N PHE A 339 -3.07 26.48 -0.41
CA PHE A 339 -4.04 25.89 -1.32
C PHE A 339 -5.26 26.80 -1.42
N VAL A 340 -5.69 27.12 -2.63
CA VAL A 340 -6.90 27.91 -2.88
C VAL A 340 -7.86 27.05 -3.69
N PHE A 341 -9.02 26.74 -3.11
CA PHE A 341 -10.08 25.97 -3.74
C PHE A 341 -11.20 26.89 -4.15
N ASP A 342 -11.61 26.82 -5.43
CA ASP A 342 -12.75 27.55 -5.98
C ASP A 342 -13.93 26.57 -6.10
N LEU A 343 -14.90 26.71 -5.20
CA LEU A 343 -15.98 25.73 -5.04
C LEU A 343 -17.04 25.87 -6.12
N LYS A 344 -17.66 24.74 -6.47
CA LYS A 344 -18.91 24.71 -7.26
C LYS A 344 -20.03 25.25 -6.42
N THR A 345 -21.00 25.94 -7.07
CA THR A 345 -22.11 26.59 -6.41
C THR A 345 -23.46 25.86 -6.60
N ASP A 346 -23.45 24.80 -7.40
CA ASP A 346 -24.63 24.01 -7.76
C ASP A 346 -24.70 22.65 -7.03
N VAL A 347 -23.79 22.42 -6.08
CA VAL A 347 -23.74 21.20 -5.30
C VAL A 347 -24.74 21.23 -4.15
N LYS A 348 -25.47 20.13 -3.98
CA LYS A 348 -26.40 19.93 -2.86
C LYS A 348 -26.06 18.67 -2.09
N TRP A 349 -26.29 18.72 -0.79
CA TRP A 349 -26.38 17.53 0.04
C TRP A 349 -27.61 16.69 -0.32
N HIS A 350 -27.64 15.42 0.04
CA HIS A 350 -28.78 14.53 -0.25
C HIS A 350 -30.11 15.01 0.34
N ASP A 351 -30.08 15.84 1.38
CA ASP A 351 -31.26 16.48 1.96
C ASP A 351 -31.69 17.77 1.27
N GLY A 352 -31.02 18.13 0.18
CA GLY A 352 -31.35 19.30 -0.66
C GLY A 352 -30.67 20.59 -0.21
N LYS A 353 -29.99 20.65 0.94
CA LYS A 353 -29.26 21.84 1.38
C LYS A 353 -28.05 22.10 0.50
N PRO A 354 -27.67 23.38 0.28
CA PRO A 354 -26.47 23.68 -0.50
C PRO A 354 -25.19 23.26 0.24
N PHE A 355 -24.22 22.75 -0.51
CA PHE A 355 -22.84 22.61 -0.06
C PHE A 355 -22.15 23.97 -0.14
N THR A 356 -21.41 24.35 0.89
CA THR A 356 -20.81 25.69 1.02
C THR A 356 -19.36 25.64 1.50
N ALA A 357 -18.67 26.78 1.45
CA ALA A 357 -17.33 26.94 2.01
C ALA A 357 -17.28 26.68 3.52
N GLU A 358 -18.38 26.89 4.24
CA GLU A 358 -18.48 26.58 5.67
C GLU A 358 -18.43 25.08 5.94
N ASP A 359 -18.91 24.23 5.03
CA ASP A 359 -18.80 22.76 5.16
C ASP A 359 -17.35 22.32 4.97
N VAL A 360 -16.59 22.96 4.08
CA VAL A 360 -15.15 22.70 3.90
C VAL A 360 -14.37 23.06 5.16
N LYS A 361 -14.58 24.29 5.68
CA LYS A 361 -13.95 24.73 6.93
C LYS A 361 -14.29 23.79 8.07
N PHE A 362 -15.57 23.48 8.25
CA PHE A 362 -16.06 22.57 9.27
C PHE A 362 -15.37 21.20 9.17
N THR A 363 -15.30 20.63 7.96
CA THR A 363 -14.69 19.31 7.76
C THR A 363 -13.24 19.30 8.18
N ILE A 364 -12.45 20.31 7.79
CA ILE A 364 -11.04 20.42 8.17
C ILE A 364 -10.90 20.56 9.69
N GLU A 365 -11.69 21.43 10.30
CA GLU A 365 -11.70 21.65 11.76
C GLU A 365 -12.12 20.38 12.53
N PHE A 366 -13.13 19.69 12.03
CA PHE A 366 -13.62 18.43 12.60
C PHE A 366 -12.54 17.34 12.54
N MET A 367 -11.94 17.13 11.34
CA MET A 367 -10.90 16.13 11.13
C MET A 367 -9.64 16.38 11.96
N ALA A 368 -9.27 17.63 12.19
CA ALA A 368 -8.13 17.99 13.05
C ALA A 368 -8.31 17.51 14.50
N ARG A 369 -9.54 17.35 14.97
CA ARG A 369 -9.89 16.89 16.34
C ARG A 369 -10.16 15.40 16.45
N THR A 370 -10.19 14.65 15.34
CA THR A 370 -10.40 13.20 15.37
C THR A 370 -9.14 12.46 15.85
N ASN A 371 -9.30 11.18 16.18
CA ASN A 371 -8.20 10.24 16.41
C ASN A 371 -7.74 9.54 15.10
N SER A 372 -8.24 9.96 13.95
CA SER A 372 -7.83 9.44 12.64
C SER A 372 -6.34 9.69 12.39
N PHE A 373 -5.66 8.75 11.73
CA PHE A 373 -4.28 8.95 11.30
C PHE A 373 -4.15 10.15 10.34
N ALA A 374 -5.22 10.51 9.62
CA ALA A 374 -5.25 11.69 8.76
C ALA A 374 -5.22 13.02 9.53
N ALA A 375 -5.58 13.02 10.81
CA ALA A 375 -5.65 14.24 11.64
C ALA A 375 -4.33 15.02 11.66
N VAL A 376 -3.18 14.33 11.57
CA VAL A 376 -1.85 14.97 11.53
C VAL A 376 -1.71 15.94 10.33
N ASN A 377 -2.32 15.62 9.19
CA ASN A 377 -2.29 16.48 8.01
C ASN A 377 -3.07 17.79 8.23
N TYR A 378 -4.21 17.71 8.91
CA TYR A 378 -5.02 18.88 9.24
C TYR A 378 -4.43 19.72 10.38
N LYS A 379 -3.76 19.06 11.35
CA LYS A 379 -3.02 19.74 12.44
C LYS A 379 -1.83 20.56 11.96
N SER A 380 -1.32 20.30 10.77
CA SER A 380 -0.24 21.07 10.15
C SER A 380 -0.68 22.42 9.54
N ILE A 381 -1.99 22.73 9.53
CA ILE A 381 -2.54 24.00 9.09
C ILE A 381 -2.27 25.08 10.14
N VAL A 382 -1.96 26.31 9.71
CA VAL A 382 -1.70 27.45 10.59
C VAL A 382 -2.85 27.66 11.58
N GLY A 383 -2.54 27.69 12.88
CA GLY A 383 -3.51 27.86 13.95
C GLY A 383 -4.30 26.61 14.34
N ALA A 384 -4.05 25.47 13.71
CA ALA A 384 -4.76 24.22 14.02
C ALA A 384 -4.42 23.70 15.42
N GLU A 385 -3.18 23.85 15.87
CA GLU A 385 -2.77 23.41 17.23
C GLU A 385 -3.52 24.18 18.32
N ASP A 386 -3.67 25.49 18.19
CA ASP A 386 -4.44 26.31 19.14
C ASP A 386 -5.91 25.94 19.12
N TYR A 387 -6.47 25.68 17.94
CA TYR A 387 -7.85 25.22 17.80
C TYR A 387 -8.08 23.85 18.46
N VAL A 388 -7.21 22.88 18.23
CA VAL A 388 -7.28 21.55 18.85
C VAL A 388 -7.12 21.64 20.36
N ALA A 389 -6.23 22.52 20.84
CA ALA A 389 -6.03 22.80 22.26
C ALA A 389 -7.14 23.65 22.89
N LYS A 390 -8.20 24.00 22.15
CA LYS A 390 -9.31 24.86 22.59
C LYS A 390 -8.90 26.27 23.02
N LYS A 391 -7.80 26.80 22.47
CA LYS A 391 -7.33 28.17 22.69
C LYS A 391 -7.85 29.15 21.63
N ALA A 392 -8.44 28.63 20.54
CA ALA A 392 -9.03 29.40 19.45
C ALA A 392 -10.36 28.77 19.03
N ASP A 393 -11.29 29.58 18.54
CA ASP A 393 -12.63 29.15 18.09
C ASP A 393 -12.63 28.56 16.66
N GLY A 394 -11.51 28.68 15.93
CA GLY A 394 -11.34 28.17 14.58
C GLY A 394 -9.88 28.12 14.14
N ILE A 395 -9.62 27.45 13.05
CA ILE A 395 -8.29 27.34 12.44
C ILE A 395 -7.99 28.60 11.62
N SER A 396 -7.08 29.44 12.08
CA SER A 396 -6.76 30.76 11.46
C SER A 396 -6.18 30.63 10.03
N GLY A 397 -5.57 29.51 9.70
CA GLY A 397 -5.07 29.23 8.35
C GLY A 397 -6.15 28.93 7.32
N ILE A 398 -7.43 28.87 7.72
CA ILE A 398 -8.56 28.68 6.80
C ILE A 398 -9.28 30.01 6.62
N VAL A 399 -9.26 30.53 5.40
CA VAL A 399 -9.92 31.80 5.04
C VAL A 399 -10.96 31.55 3.96
N ILE A 400 -12.17 32.02 4.19
CA ILE A 400 -13.30 31.96 3.25
C ILE A 400 -13.49 33.34 2.63
N ASP A 401 -13.56 33.37 1.30
CA ASP A 401 -13.93 34.55 0.50
C ASP A 401 -14.95 34.12 -0.55
N GLY A 402 -16.21 34.32 -0.25
CA GLY A 402 -17.33 33.83 -1.06
C GLY A 402 -17.27 32.31 -1.25
N ASN A 403 -17.09 31.86 -2.49
CA ASN A 403 -16.95 30.44 -2.83
C ASN A 403 -15.50 29.95 -2.84
N LYS A 404 -14.54 30.77 -2.41
CA LYS A 404 -13.14 30.38 -2.33
C LYS A 404 -12.76 30.03 -0.89
N VAL A 405 -12.09 28.90 -0.74
CA VAL A 405 -11.50 28.49 0.53
C VAL A 405 -9.99 28.44 0.36
N THR A 406 -9.29 29.25 1.15
CA THR A 406 -7.83 29.22 1.23
C THR A 406 -7.41 28.44 2.47
N VAL A 407 -6.54 27.45 2.29
CA VAL A 407 -5.94 26.67 3.38
C VAL A 407 -4.44 26.94 3.39
N THR A 408 -3.91 27.45 4.50
CA THR A 408 -2.49 27.76 4.67
C THR A 408 -1.85 26.82 5.67
N PHE A 409 -0.83 26.08 5.23
CA PHE A 409 -0.04 25.18 6.06
C PHE A 409 1.11 25.92 6.74
N ALA A 410 1.46 25.52 7.97
CA ALA A 410 2.59 26.06 8.71
C ALA A 410 3.95 25.62 8.12
N LYS A 411 3.95 24.47 7.45
CA LYS A 411 5.07 23.93 6.68
C LYS A 411 4.51 23.15 5.49
N VAL A 412 5.34 22.90 4.48
CA VAL A 412 4.93 22.09 3.33
C VAL A 412 4.37 20.74 3.83
N ASN A 413 3.16 20.42 3.38
CA ASN A 413 2.55 19.13 3.62
C ASN A 413 2.47 18.36 2.28
N PRO A 414 3.37 17.41 2.04
CA PRO A 414 3.42 16.67 0.79
C PRO A 414 2.16 15.82 0.55
N ASN A 415 1.43 15.48 1.60
CA ASN A 415 0.19 14.72 1.54
C ASN A 415 -1.06 15.59 1.30
N ALA A 416 -0.96 16.91 1.28
CA ALA A 416 -2.12 17.79 1.26
C ALA A 416 -3.06 17.48 0.08
N SER A 417 -2.52 17.36 -1.14
CA SER A 417 -3.33 17.03 -2.32
C SER A 417 -3.99 15.66 -2.22
N LEU A 418 -3.27 14.67 -1.69
CA LEU A 418 -3.82 13.33 -1.47
C LEU A 418 -4.96 13.36 -0.46
N VAL A 419 -4.77 14.05 0.68
CA VAL A 419 -5.79 14.22 1.71
C VAL A 419 -7.07 14.84 1.13
N PHE A 420 -6.96 15.93 0.40
CA PHE A 420 -8.12 16.58 -0.22
C PHE A 420 -8.77 15.80 -1.36
N SER A 421 -8.08 14.79 -1.92
CA SER A 421 -8.61 13.89 -2.95
C SER A 421 -9.16 12.57 -2.42
N GLN A 422 -8.92 12.24 -1.15
CA GLN A 422 -9.39 10.99 -0.54
C GLN A 422 -10.45 11.18 0.54
N TRP A 423 -10.28 12.19 1.42
CA TRP A 423 -11.23 12.41 2.52
C TRP A 423 -12.44 13.21 2.05
N PRO A 424 -13.65 12.71 2.31
CA PRO A 424 -14.88 13.38 1.90
C PRO A 424 -15.17 14.60 2.76
N MET A 425 -16.01 15.49 2.22
CA MET A 425 -16.56 16.59 2.97
C MET A 425 -17.75 16.14 3.81
N LEU A 426 -17.90 16.75 4.99
CA LEU A 426 -18.90 16.40 6.00
C LEU A 426 -19.96 17.51 6.13
N PRO A 427 -21.27 17.15 6.33
CA PRO A 427 -22.35 18.13 6.43
C PRO A 427 -22.32 18.84 7.79
N ARG A 428 -21.83 20.09 7.81
CA ARG A 428 -21.76 20.92 9.01
C ARG A 428 -23.10 21.00 9.74
N HIS A 429 -24.18 21.17 9.00
CA HIS A 429 -25.51 21.37 9.58
C HIS A 429 -26.05 20.14 10.34
N LEU A 430 -25.46 18.97 10.17
CA LEU A 430 -25.82 17.73 10.87
C LEU A 430 -24.80 17.30 11.91
N LEU A 431 -23.52 17.60 11.69
CA LEU A 431 -22.43 17.07 12.53
C LEU A 431 -21.75 18.13 13.40
N LYS A 432 -22.19 19.40 13.38
CA LYS A 432 -21.55 20.49 14.14
C LYS A 432 -21.56 20.27 15.66
N ASP A 433 -22.51 19.52 16.17
CA ASP A 433 -22.68 19.20 17.60
C ASP A 433 -22.18 17.78 17.95
N SER A 434 -21.66 17.04 16.97
CA SER A 434 -21.09 15.71 17.14
C SER A 434 -19.68 15.79 17.72
N ASP A 435 -19.31 14.84 18.60
CA ASP A 435 -17.95 14.77 19.13
C ASP A 435 -17.00 14.12 18.09
N PRO A 436 -15.97 14.82 17.61
CA PRO A 436 -15.03 14.28 16.64
C PRO A 436 -14.30 13.01 17.12
N MET A 437 -14.10 12.84 18.42
CA MET A 437 -13.40 11.68 18.99
C MET A 437 -14.23 10.40 18.94
N THR A 438 -15.56 10.52 19.00
CA THR A 438 -16.49 9.39 19.02
C THR A 438 -17.44 9.36 17.84
N THR A 439 -17.19 10.20 16.84
CA THR A 439 -18.08 10.39 15.69
C THR A 439 -18.41 9.11 14.93
N GLN A 440 -17.54 8.10 14.93
CA GLN A 440 -17.80 6.82 14.26
C GLN A 440 -19.03 6.07 14.78
N THR A 441 -19.46 6.37 16.02
CA THR A 441 -20.65 5.80 16.65
C THR A 441 -21.85 6.75 16.65
N ASP A 442 -21.74 7.91 16.00
CA ASP A 442 -22.82 8.88 15.90
C ASP A 442 -24.01 8.30 15.11
N GLN A 443 -25.24 8.65 15.55
CA GLN A 443 -26.47 8.20 14.90
C GLN A 443 -26.58 8.67 13.43
N PHE A 444 -25.89 9.74 13.05
CA PHE A 444 -25.78 10.17 11.67
C PHE A 444 -25.43 9.03 10.73
N TRP A 445 -24.56 8.10 11.15
CA TRP A 445 -24.11 6.97 10.33
C TRP A 445 -25.12 5.84 10.18
N GLN A 446 -26.30 5.94 10.81
CA GLN A 446 -27.41 5.02 10.51
C GLN A 446 -28.10 5.38 9.18
N LYS A 447 -28.08 6.65 8.80
CA LYS A 447 -28.58 7.14 7.49
C LYS A 447 -27.79 8.38 7.06
N PRO A 448 -26.55 8.21 6.61
CA PRO A 448 -25.66 9.32 6.32
C PRO A 448 -26.16 10.16 5.13
N ILE A 449 -25.90 11.47 5.21
CA ILE A 449 -26.18 12.45 4.18
C ILE A 449 -24.85 12.91 3.57
N GLY A 450 -24.67 12.63 2.30
CA GLY A 450 -23.47 13.02 1.54
C GLY A 450 -23.80 13.94 0.38
N THR A 451 -22.82 14.14 -0.49
CA THR A 451 -22.94 14.92 -1.74
C THR A 451 -22.81 14.05 -2.99
N GLY A 452 -22.62 12.74 -2.81
CA GLY A 452 -22.31 11.79 -3.88
C GLY A 452 -23.49 11.46 -4.81
N PRO A 453 -23.24 10.60 -5.83
CA PRO A 453 -24.25 10.27 -6.85
C PRO A 453 -25.40 9.38 -6.33
N PHE A 454 -25.22 8.73 -5.19
CA PHE A 454 -26.25 7.92 -4.55
C PHE A 454 -26.43 8.35 -3.10
N LYS A 455 -27.63 8.17 -2.57
CA LYS A 455 -28.00 8.45 -1.18
C LYS A 455 -28.34 7.16 -0.44
N ALA A 456 -28.18 7.17 0.89
CA ALA A 456 -28.55 6.04 1.74
C ALA A 456 -30.07 5.83 1.74
N GLY A 457 -30.48 4.63 1.31
CA GLY A 457 -31.85 4.15 1.31
C GLY A 457 -32.12 3.21 2.49
N GLU A 458 -32.78 2.08 2.21
CA GLU A 458 -33.07 1.08 3.21
C GLU A 458 -31.79 0.44 3.77
N PHE A 459 -31.77 0.20 5.06
CA PHE A 459 -30.68 -0.48 5.76
C PHE A 459 -31.23 -1.49 6.75
N VAL A 460 -30.87 -2.76 6.55
CA VAL A 460 -31.20 -3.86 7.46
C VAL A 460 -29.91 -4.42 8.03
N ARG A 461 -29.71 -4.13 9.31
CA ARG A 461 -28.48 -4.46 10.05
C ARG A 461 -28.09 -5.93 9.87
N ASN A 462 -26.83 -6.18 9.57
CA ASN A 462 -26.24 -7.50 9.31
C ASN A 462 -26.91 -8.30 8.18
N ASN A 463 -27.65 -7.64 7.30
CA ASN A 463 -28.32 -8.30 6.18
C ASN A 463 -28.01 -7.59 4.85
N TYR A 464 -28.54 -6.38 4.64
CA TYR A 464 -28.30 -5.63 3.41
C TYR A 464 -28.47 -4.13 3.60
N ALA A 465 -27.95 -3.40 2.64
CA ALA A 465 -28.23 -1.96 2.48
C ALA A 465 -28.54 -1.63 1.03
N VAL A 466 -29.32 -0.56 0.84
CA VAL A 466 -29.67 -0.06 -0.48
C VAL A 466 -29.18 1.37 -0.62
N LEU A 467 -28.55 1.65 -1.75
CA LEU A 467 -28.32 3.02 -2.20
C LEU A 467 -29.29 3.35 -3.31
N GLU A 468 -29.82 4.58 -3.32
CA GLU A 468 -30.73 5.10 -4.33
C GLU A 468 -30.07 6.23 -5.09
N ARG A 469 -30.25 6.27 -6.41
CA ARG A 469 -29.70 7.36 -7.24
C ARG A 469 -30.19 8.72 -6.75
N PHE A 470 -29.28 9.68 -6.68
CA PHE A 470 -29.60 11.05 -6.30
C PHE A 470 -29.78 11.92 -7.56
N ASP A 471 -31.01 12.20 -7.93
CA ASP A 471 -31.32 13.00 -9.15
C ASP A 471 -30.75 14.42 -9.09
N GLY A 472 -30.55 14.94 -7.87
CA GLY A 472 -29.97 16.26 -7.62
C GLY A 472 -28.44 16.32 -7.76
N TYR A 473 -27.80 15.23 -8.15
CA TYR A 473 -26.34 15.18 -8.27
C TYR A 473 -25.83 16.08 -9.39
N TYR A 474 -24.85 16.91 -9.09
CA TYR A 474 -24.35 17.96 -9.98
C TYR A 474 -23.58 17.45 -11.21
N ARG A 475 -23.02 16.25 -11.16
CA ARG A 475 -22.37 15.61 -12.31
C ARG A 475 -23.37 14.72 -13.05
N LYS A 476 -23.25 14.69 -14.37
CA LYS A 476 -24.10 13.82 -15.20
C LYS A 476 -23.27 12.66 -15.74
N GLY A 477 -23.93 11.52 -15.90
CA GLY A 477 -23.38 10.31 -16.51
C GLY A 477 -24.40 9.69 -17.45
N THR A 478 -23.97 8.77 -18.27
CA THR A 478 -24.80 8.05 -19.27
C THR A 478 -25.42 6.78 -18.70
N GLY A 479 -25.01 6.37 -17.50
CA GLY A 479 -25.44 5.11 -16.89
C GLY A 479 -26.89 5.15 -16.38
N ASN A 480 -27.46 3.96 -16.24
CA ASN A 480 -28.86 3.76 -15.89
C ASN A 480 -29.09 3.13 -14.51
N ILE A 481 -28.05 2.95 -13.69
CA ILE A 481 -28.21 2.38 -12.34
C ILE A 481 -29.08 3.31 -11.49
N GLN A 482 -30.18 2.78 -10.97
CA GLN A 482 -31.12 3.51 -10.10
C GLN A 482 -30.96 3.11 -8.64
N LYS A 483 -30.59 1.86 -8.39
CA LYS A 483 -30.39 1.30 -7.06
C LYS A 483 -29.15 0.42 -7.03
N ILE A 484 -28.48 0.43 -5.88
CA ILE A 484 -27.41 -0.51 -5.58
C ILE A 484 -27.83 -1.28 -4.35
N PHE A 485 -28.04 -2.58 -4.52
CA PHE A 485 -28.33 -3.50 -3.43
C PHE A 485 -27.02 -4.15 -2.97
N MET A 486 -26.68 -4.00 -1.71
CA MET A 486 -25.42 -4.46 -1.15
C MET A 486 -25.69 -5.48 -0.04
N SER A 487 -25.22 -6.71 -0.17
CA SER A 487 -25.22 -7.66 0.94
C SER A 487 -24.22 -7.22 2.02
N ALA A 488 -24.64 -7.36 3.30
CA ALA A 488 -23.80 -7.02 4.44
C ALA A 488 -22.66 -8.03 4.57
N SER A 489 -21.44 -7.59 4.22
CA SER A 489 -20.28 -8.48 4.32
C SER A 489 -19.07 -7.69 4.83
N GLY A 490 -18.22 -7.24 4.49
CA GLY A 490 -16.95 -6.61 4.86
C GLY A 490 -15.91 -7.00 3.81
N ASP A 491 -14.67 -6.88 4.18
CA ASP A 491 -13.54 -7.12 3.28
C ASP A 491 -13.48 -8.58 2.75
N ASN A 492 -13.94 -9.52 3.55
CA ASN A 492 -14.04 -10.93 3.17
C ASN A 492 -15.51 -11.36 3.23
N ASP A 493 -16.12 -11.53 2.07
CA ASP A 493 -17.49 -12.01 1.97
C ASP A 493 -17.53 -13.54 1.88
N PRO A 494 -17.90 -14.25 2.94
CA PRO A 494 -17.96 -15.71 2.91
C PRO A 494 -19.06 -16.24 1.98
N ASN A 495 -20.00 -15.38 1.60
CA ASN A 495 -21.12 -15.73 0.73
C ASN A 495 -20.92 -15.30 -0.73
N LEU A 496 -19.75 -14.74 -1.07
CA LEU A 496 -19.50 -14.17 -2.39
C LEU A 496 -19.79 -15.17 -3.51
N MET A 497 -19.26 -16.39 -3.40
CA MET A 497 -19.46 -17.44 -4.39
C MET A 497 -20.94 -17.85 -4.49
N VAL A 498 -21.60 -18.09 -3.36
CA VAL A 498 -23.02 -18.47 -3.32
C VAL A 498 -23.90 -17.38 -3.92
N ASN A 499 -23.63 -16.12 -3.63
CA ASN A 499 -24.36 -14.99 -4.18
C ASN A 499 -24.10 -14.81 -5.69
N ALA A 500 -22.87 -15.09 -6.15
CA ALA A 500 -22.53 -15.06 -7.58
C ALA A 500 -23.30 -16.14 -8.35
N GLU A 501 -23.33 -17.39 -7.86
CA GLU A 501 -24.11 -18.49 -8.45
C GLU A 501 -25.62 -18.20 -8.46
N ALA A 502 -26.14 -17.56 -7.41
CA ALA A 502 -27.54 -17.19 -7.30
C ALA A 502 -27.94 -15.97 -8.14
N GLY A 503 -27.00 -15.35 -8.89
CA GLY A 503 -27.27 -14.14 -9.69
C GLY A 503 -27.51 -12.88 -8.85
N LYS A 504 -27.03 -12.86 -7.61
CA LYS A 504 -27.13 -11.75 -6.65
C LYS A 504 -25.85 -10.90 -6.58
N ILE A 505 -24.98 -11.03 -7.56
CA ILE A 505 -23.79 -10.22 -7.76
C ILE A 505 -23.74 -9.79 -9.22
N ASP A 506 -23.66 -8.50 -9.47
CA ASP A 506 -23.34 -7.91 -10.76
C ASP A 506 -21.93 -7.31 -10.76
N TYR A 507 -21.51 -6.79 -9.60
CA TYR A 507 -20.15 -6.26 -9.39
C TYR A 507 -19.66 -6.66 -7.99
N ALA A 508 -18.46 -7.18 -7.91
CA ALA A 508 -17.82 -7.46 -6.63
C ALA A 508 -16.30 -7.42 -6.77
N TRP A 509 -15.61 -7.44 -5.65
CA TRP A 509 -14.18 -7.63 -5.59
C TRP A 509 -13.77 -8.47 -4.39
N SER A 510 -12.63 -9.11 -4.48
CA SER A 510 -11.95 -9.73 -3.34
C SER A 510 -10.44 -9.75 -3.55
N LYS A 511 -9.69 -10.10 -2.50
CA LYS A 511 -8.26 -10.41 -2.58
C LYS A 511 -8.02 -11.93 -2.53
N SER A 512 -9.09 -12.71 -2.54
CA SER A 512 -9.08 -14.16 -2.41
C SER A 512 -8.79 -14.82 -3.76
N THR A 513 -7.70 -15.56 -3.81
CA THR A 513 -7.35 -16.38 -4.98
C THR A 513 -8.34 -17.51 -5.18
N ALA A 514 -8.90 -18.05 -4.09
CA ALA A 514 -9.92 -19.10 -4.14
C ALA A 514 -11.21 -18.60 -4.81
N ASP A 515 -11.67 -17.37 -4.42
CA ASP A 515 -12.85 -16.76 -5.05
C ASP A 515 -12.60 -16.48 -6.53
N ALA A 516 -11.42 -15.94 -6.87
CA ALA A 516 -11.07 -15.66 -8.25
C ALA A 516 -11.12 -16.91 -9.14
N LYS A 517 -10.63 -18.05 -8.64
CA LYS A 517 -10.70 -19.33 -9.35
C LYS A 517 -12.12 -19.87 -9.45
N ALA A 518 -12.88 -19.77 -8.37
CA ALA A 518 -14.24 -20.31 -8.32
C ALA A 518 -15.18 -19.50 -9.23
N ILE A 519 -15.20 -18.17 -9.07
CA ILE A 519 -16.06 -17.27 -9.88
C ILE A 519 -15.60 -17.24 -11.33
N GLY A 520 -14.29 -17.35 -11.60
CA GLY A 520 -13.74 -17.41 -12.96
C GLY A 520 -14.18 -18.64 -13.78
N LYS A 521 -14.76 -19.67 -13.13
CA LYS A 521 -15.38 -20.81 -13.81
C LYS A 521 -16.85 -20.56 -14.18
N LEU A 522 -17.47 -19.53 -13.64
CA LEU A 522 -18.85 -19.19 -13.95
C LEU A 522 -18.93 -18.50 -15.33
N PRO A 523 -19.76 -18.98 -16.25
CA PRO A 523 -19.80 -18.46 -17.63
C PRO A 523 -20.38 -17.05 -17.74
N ASN A 524 -21.04 -16.59 -16.69
CA ASN A 524 -21.68 -15.26 -16.62
C ASN A 524 -20.83 -14.21 -15.92
N PHE A 525 -19.57 -14.49 -15.59
CA PHE A 525 -18.65 -13.53 -14.97
C PHE A 525 -17.39 -13.32 -15.79
N THR A 526 -16.91 -12.09 -15.76
CA THR A 526 -15.56 -11.73 -16.16
C THR A 526 -14.75 -11.41 -14.91
N VAL A 527 -13.55 -12.00 -14.78
CA VAL A 527 -12.63 -11.74 -13.68
C VAL A 527 -11.47 -10.92 -14.23
N THR A 528 -11.27 -9.73 -13.66
CA THR A 528 -10.18 -8.83 -14.01
C THR A 528 -9.22 -8.70 -12.84
N LYS A 529 -7.90 -8.77 -13.10
CA LYS A 529 -6.86 -8.52 -12.12
C LYS A 529 -6.61 -7.02 -12.03
N ALA A 530 -6.70 -6.47 -10.83
CA ALA A 530 -6.36 -5.08 -10.54
C ALA A 530 -5.13 -5.04 -9.63
N PRO A 531 -3.98 -4.53 -10.09
CA PRO A 531 -2.83 -4.30 -9.23
C PRO A 531 -3.22 -3.28 -8.15
N ILE A 532 -2.92 -3.57 -6.90
CA ILE A 532 -3.17 -2.66 -5.79
C ILE A 532 -1.88 -2.27 -5.10
N ARG A 533 -1.87 -1.08 -4.48
CA ARG A 533 -0.73 -0.59 -3.69
C ARG A 533 -0.65 -1.33 -2.35
N TYR A 534 -0.52 -2.64 -2.41
CA TYR A 534 -0.35 -3.48 -1.24
C TYR A 534 0.79 -4.45 -1.49
N THR A 535 1.97 -4.09 -0.96
CA THR A 535 3.20 -4.84 -1.19
C THR A 535 3.59 -5.61 0.05
N ARG A 536 3.89 -6.89 -0.13
CA ARG A 536 4.49 -7.74 0.90
C ARG A 536 6.00 -7.64 0.82
N PHE A 537 6.65 -7.61 1.97
CA PHE A 537 8.10 -7.49 2.06
C PHE A 537 8.63 -8.07 3.36
N PHE A 538 9.94 -8.30 3.42
CA PHE A 538 10.67 -8.49 4.67
C PHE A 538 11.33 -7.18 5.07
N HIS A 539 11.02 -6.64 6.25
CA HIS A 539 11.93 -5.74 6.96
C HIS A 539 13.11 -6.53 7.48
N ILE A 540 14.29 -5.94 7.45
CA ILE A 540 15.53 -6.58 7.87
C ILE A 540 16.11 -5.80 9.05
N ASN A 541 16.18 -6.43 10.21
CA ASN A 541 16.76 -5.81 11.40
C ASN A 541 18.29 -5.78 11.28
N GLN A 542 18.82 -4.57 11.13
CA GLN A 542 20.25 -4.34 10.94
C GLN A 542 20.96 -3.90 12.22
N PHE A 543 20.25 -3.87 13.35
CA PHE A 543 20.81 -3.60 14.65
C PHE A 543 21.21 -4.90 15.37
N PRO A 544 22.31 -4.86 16.17
CA PRO A 544 22.70 -6.00 17.00
C PRO A 544 21.58 -6.44 17.93
N HIS A 545 21.32 -7.72 17.99
CA HIS A 545 20.41 -8.34 18.96
C HIS A 545 20.74 -9.84 19.10
N MET A 546 20.42 -10.39 20.25
CA MET A 546 20.57 -11.84 20.44
C MET A 546 19.45 -12.57 19.68
N PRO A 547 19.78 -13.53 18.81
CA PRO A 547 18.79 -14.33 18.13
C PRO A 547 17.82 -14.99 19.12
N ASN A 548 16.54 -14.94 18.83
CA ASN A 548 15.49 -15.44 19.73
C ASN A 548 15.19 -16.93 19.51
N VAL A 549 15.89 -17.55 18.60
CA VAL A 549 15.66 -18.95 18.20
C VAL A 549 16.55 -19.86 19.01
N LYS A 550 15.94 -20.71 19.84
CA LYS A 550 16.60 -21.83 20.53
C LYS A 550 16.45 -23.10 19.72
#